data_39a1d8e527849e247be303ca1972da53
#
_entry.id   39a1d8e527849e247be303ca1972da53
#
_cell.length_a   1.000
_cell.length_b   1.000
_cell.length_c   1.000
_cell.angle_alpha   90.00
_cell.angle_beta   90.00
_cell.angle_gamma   90.00
#
_symmetry.space_group_name_H-M   'P 1'
#
loop_
_entity.id
_entity.type
_entity.pdbx_description
1 polymer ?
#
loop_
_entity_poly.entity_id
_entity_poly.type
_entity_poly.pdbx_seq_one_letter_code
_entity_poly.pdbx_strand_id
1 'polypeptide(L)'
;MAASIATRLAPVAIFVIVAGFFAVALRSGDPSRLPSPLIGKPAPQAAFPALDGLLAEGKTVPGFATADLAKGKVSIVNFWASWCAPCVDEHPMLAELKMSAGVDVYGVAYKDDGAASRRFLGRYGNPFTAVGADDSGRRGIDWGVYGTPETFVVNGRGEIVFKHVGPMTAESIKLKMLPAIAAAKNSSAQKS
;
A
#
# COMPACT_ATOMS: atom_id res chain seq x y z
N MET A 1 -8.08 61.48 8.40
CA MET A 1 -8.10 60.83 7.06
C MET A 1 -8.89 59.56 7.17
N ALA A 2 -10.09 59.51 6.58
CA ALA A 2 -10.91 58.29 6.61
C ALA A 2 -10.34 57.26 5.59
N ALA A 3 -9.92 56.11 6.05
CA ALA A 3 -9.49 55.02 5.16
C ALA A 3 -10.64 54.69 4.20
N SER A 4 -10.35 54.62 2.90
CA SER A 4 -11.34 54.31 1.87
C SER A 4 -12.00 52.96 2.13
N ILE A 5 -13.26 52.81 1.72
CA ILE A 5 -14.00 51.54 1.85
C ILE A 5 -13.19 50.40 1.21
N ALA A 6 -12.48 50.66 0.12
CA ALA A 6 -11.59 49.70 -0.54
C ALA A 6 -10.47 49.18 0.38
N THR A 7 -9.85 50.04 1.19
CA THR A 7 -8.78 49.65 2.14
C THR A 7 -9.32 48.76 3.28
N ARG A 8 -10.58 48.96 3.67
CA ARG A 8 -11.23 48.12 4.71
C ARG A 8 -11.69 46.78 4.18
N LEU A 9 -12.07 46.70 2.91
CA LEU A 9 -12.55 45.44 2.30
C LEU A 9 -11.40 44.58 1.73
N ALA A 10 -10.22 45.14 1.50
CA ALA A 10 -9.07 44.45 0.95
C ALA A 10 -8.68 43.18 1.76
N PRO A 11 -8.61 43.20 3.10
CA PRO A 11 -8.28 42.00 3.87
C PRO A 11 -9.33 40.85 3.71
N VAL A 12 -10.61 41.23 3.64
CA VAL A 12 -11.71 40.28 3.46
C VAL A 12 -11.64 39.64 2.06
N ALA A 13 -11.38 40.47 1.03
CA ALA A 13 -11.23 39.96 -0.34
C ALA A 13 -10.05 39.00 -0.46
N ILE A 14 -8.90 39.34 0.14
CA ILE A 14 -7.72 38.47 0.17
C ILE A 14 -8.05 37.14 0.89
N PHE A 15 -8.71 37.22 2.04
CA PHE A 15 -9.10 36.02 2.78
C PHE A 15 -10.00 35.09 1.94
N VAL A 16 -11.03 35.62 1.27
CA VAL A 16 -11.95 34.86 0.42
C VAL A 16 -11.21 34.22 -0.75
N ILE A 17 -10.28 34.94 -1.40
CA ILE A 17 -9.46 34.40 -2.50
C ILE A 17 -8.59 33.23 -2.00
N VAL A 18 -7.89 33.44 -0.88
CA VAL A 18 -7.02 32.41 -0.29
C VAL A 18 -7.82 31.20 0.18
N ALA A 19 -8.94 31.42 0.85
CA ALA A 19 -9.84 30.35 1.29
C ALA A 19 -10.41 29.57 0.10
N GLY A 20 -10.83 30.26 -0.95
CA GLY A 20 -11.29 29.64 -2.20
C GLY A 20 -10.20 28.80 -2.88
N PHE A 21 -8.98 29.32 -2.95
CA PHE A 21 -7.83 28.60 -3.49
C PHE A 21 -7.55 27.31 -2.70
N PHE A 22 -7.51 27.39 -1.36
CA PHE A 22 -7.30 26.20 -0.54
C PHE A 22 -8.46 25.20 -0.63
N ALA A 23 -9.71 25.67 -0.70
CA ALA A 23 -10.87 24.80 -0.86
C ALA A 23 -10.81 24.01 -2.18
N VAL A 24 -10.38 24.65 -3.27
CA VAL A 24 -10.18 23.96 -4.56
C VAL A 24 -8.97 23.02 -4.50
N ALA A 25 -7.84 23.47 -3.96
CA ALA A 25 -6.63 22.68 -3.85
C ALA A 25 -6.84 21.40 -3.00
N LEU A 26 -7.56 21.51 -1.88
CA LEU A 26 -7.88 20.37 -1.02
C LEU A 26 -8.84 19.36 -1.68
N ARG A 27 -9.73 19.84 -2.56
CA ARG A 27 -10.61 18.94 -3.33
C ARG A 27 -9.90 18.26 -4.51
N SER A 28 -8.83 18.87 -5.03
CA SER A 28 -8.10 18.39 -6.19
C SER A 28 -6.92 17.49 -5.82
N GLY A 29 -6.53 17.44 -4.54
CA GLY A 29 -5.41 16.65 -4.04
C GLY A 29 -5.77 15.17 -3.91
N ASP A 30 -5.41 14.36 -4.90
CA ASP A 30 -5.41 12.91 -4.80
C ASP A 30 -4.04 12.46 -4.24
N PRO A 31 -3.95 12.10 -2.95
CA PRO A 31 -2.68 11.68 -2.33
C PRO A 31 -2.11 10.42 -2.98
N SER A 32 -2.93 9.65 -3.71
CA SER A 32 -2.47 8.47 -4.45
C SER A 32 -1.66 8.81 -5.70
N ARG A 33 -1.61 10.10 -6.09
CA ARG A 33 -0.87 10.58 -7.26
C ARG A 33 0.58 10.97 -6.99
N LEU A 34 1.02 10.95 -5.74
CA LEU A 34 2.44 11.18 -5.45
C LEU A 34 3.25 9.97 -5.91
N PRO A 35 4.07 10.10 -6.98
CA PRO A 35 4.87 8.98 -7.43
C PRO A 35 5.85 8.60 -6.33
N SER A 36 5.83 7.33 -5.93
CA SER A 36 6.83 6.83 -4.99
C SER A 36 8.23 6.92 -5.63
N PRO A 37 9.23 7.47 -4.92
CA PRO A 37 10.60 7.55 -5.41
C PRO A 37 11.25 6.16 -5.59
N LEU A 38 10.57 5.10 -5.15
CA LEU A 38 11.02 3.71 -5.26
C LEU A 38 10.54 3.02 -6.53
N ILE A 39 9.66 3.65 -7.34
CA ILE A 39 9.22 3.06 -8.61
C ILE A 39 10.43 2.90 -9.55
N GLY A 40 10.58 1.69 -10.11
CA GLY A 40 11.70 1.31 -10.96
C GLY A 40 13.00 0.98 -10.22
N LYS A 41 12.97 0.95 -8.89
CA LYS A 41 14.15 0.62 -8.06
C LYS A 41 13.98 -0.72 -7.36
N PRO A 42 15.08 -1.38 -6.98
CA PRO A 42 15.03 -2.54 -6.10
C PRO A 42 14.29 -2.21 -4.81
N ALA A 43 13.43 -3.11 -4.36
CA ALA A 43 12.74 -2.98 -3.09
C ALA A 43 13.78 -2.90 -1.95
N PRO A 44 13.58 -2.02 -0.95
CA PRO A 44 14.48 -1.89 0.17
C PRO A 44 14.70 -3.22 0.88
N GLN A 45 15.96 -3.55 1.17
CA GLN A 45 16.32 -4.81 1.81
C GLN A 45 15.76 -4.86 3.23
N ALA A 46 14.95 -5.85 3.48
CA ALA A 46 14.31 -6.08 4.78
C ALA A 46 14.03 -7.56 4.99
N ALA A 47 14.07 -7.99 6.25
CA ALA A 47 13.53 -9.26 6.69
C ALA A 47 12.28 -8.96 7.53
N PHE A 48 11.16 -9.54 7.16
CA PHE A 48 9.89 -9.48 7.87
C PHE A 48 9.69 -10.80 8.61
N PRO A 49 9.99 -10.87 9.92
CA PRO A 49 9.85 -12.09 10.70
C PRO A 49 8.40 -12.58 10.66
N ALA A 50 8.21 -13.89 10.76
CA ALA A 50 6.88 -14.48 10.81
C ALA A 50 6.05 -13.87 11.94
N LEU A 51 4.76 -13.73 11.72
CA LEU A 51 3.83 -13.36 12.78
C LEU A 51 3.66 -14.56 13.71
N ASP A 52 4.31 -14.51 14.88
CA ASP A 52 4.39 -15.63 15.81
C ASP A 52 3.01 -16.19 16.14
N GLY A 53 2.89 -17.54 16.11
CA GLY A 53 1.66 -18.26 16.36
C GLY A 53 0.57 -18.13 15.28
N LEU A 54 0.85 -17.55 14.11
CA LEU A 54 -0.08 -17.54 12.98
C LEU A 54 -0.07 -18.90 12.27
N LEU A 55 -1.23 -19.55 12.23
CA LEU A 55 -1.44 -20.82 11.54
C LEU A 55 -2.43 -20.66 10.38
N ALA A 56 -2.19 -21.36 9.29
CA ALA A 56 -3.13 -21.57 8.20
C ALA A 56 -3.19 -23.07 7.91
N GLU A 57 -4.38 -23.67 7.96
CA GLU A 57 -4.60 -25.10 7.78
C GLU A 57 -3.69 -25.97 8.67
N GLY A 58 -3.46 -25.53 9.92
CA GLY A 58 -2.62 -26.22 10.90
C GLY A 58 -1.11 -26.08 10.68
N LYS A 59 -0.66 -25.33 9.67
CA LYS A 59 0.75 -25.05 9.38
C LYS A 59 1.12 -23.62 9.73
N THR A 60 2.33 -23.41 10.23
CA THR A 60 2.85 -22.06 10.49
C THR A 60 2.94 -21.27 9.20
N VAL A 61 2.37 -20.06 9.18
CA VAL A 61 2.52 -19.11 8.09
C VAL A 61 3.90 -18.47 8.20
N PRO A 62 4.76 -18.57 7.17
CA PRO A 62 6.11 -18.05 7.25
C PRO A 62 6.12 -16.51 7.18
N GLY A 63 7.19 -15.90 7.70
CA GLY A 63 7.63 -14.58 7.30
C GLY A 63 8.33 -14.61 5.95
N PHE A 64 8.90 -13.47 5.54
CA PHE A 64 9.62 -13.39 4.26
C PHE A 64 10.72 -12.31 4.32
N ALA A 65 11.62 -12.36 3.37
CA ALA A 65 12.61 -11.32 3.13
C ALA A 65 12.41 -10.69 1.74
N THR A 66 12.90 -9.49 1.53
CA THR A 66 12.88 -8.83 0.21
C THR A 66 13.51 -9.70 -0.89
N ALA A 67 14.52 -10.50 -0.56
CA ALA A 67 15.14 -11.44 -1.49
C ALA A 67 14.17 -12.51 -2.01
N ASP A 68 13.12 -12.85 -1.26
CA ASP A 68 12.11 -13.81 -1.70
C ASP A 68 11.25 -13.28 -2.85
N LEU A 69 11.15 -11.95 -2.98
CA LEU A 69 10.42 -11.27 -4.05
C LEU A 69 11.20 -11.24 -5.38
N ALA A 70 12.49 -11.56 -5.37
CA ALA A 70 13.36 -11.54 -6.56
C ALA A 70 13.57 -12.93 -7.20
N LYS A 71 12.61 -13.85 -7.02
CA LYS A 71 12.70 -15.24 -7.50
C LYS A 71 12.04 -15.48 -8.87
N GLY A 72 12.06 -14.48 -9.75
CA GLY A 72 11.55 -14.60 -11.11
C GLY A 72 10.04 -14.44 -11.26
N LYS A 73 9.28 -14.28 -10.16
CA LYS A 73 7.81 -14.13 -10.18
C LYS A 73 7.39 -12.73 -9.74
N VAL A 74 6.32 -12.24 -10.35
CA VAL A 74 5.67 -11.00 -9.88
C VAL A 74 4.97 -11.28 -8.55
N SER A 75 5.14 -10.37 -7.60
CA SER A 75 4.59 -10.46 -6.26
C SER A 75 3.84 -9.18 -5.88
N ILE A 76 2.89 -9.30 -4.98
CA ILE A 76 2.21 -8.19 -4.32
C ILE A 76 2.70 -8.13 -2.89
N VAL A 77 3.02 -6.94 -2.38
CA VAL A 77 3.31 -6.70 -0.97
C VAL A 77 2.30 -5.68 -0.45
N ASN A 78 1.49 -6.09 0.52
CA ASN A 78 0.45 -5.27 1.13
C ASN A 78 0.82 -4.96 2.58
N PHE A 79 0.87 -3.68 2.92
CA PHE A 79 1.02 -3.19 4.30
C PHE A 79 -0.34 -2.91 4.89
N TRP A 80 -0.68 -3.61 5.96
CA TRP A 80 -1.97 -3.58 6.62
C TRP A 80 -1.82 -3.56 8.15
N ALA A 81 -2.91 -3.36 8.88
CA ALA A 81 -2.92 -3.47 10.32
C ALA A 81 -4.31 -3.87 10.84
N SER A 82 -4.38 -4.46 12.04
CA SER A 82 -5.64 -4.86 12.66
C SER A 82 -6.51 -3.67 13.09
N TRP A 83 -5.90 -2.52 13.35
CA TRP A 83 -6.57 -1.26 13.68
C TRP A 83 -7.00 -0.44 12.46
N CYS A 84 -6.66 -0.90 11.26
CA CYS A 84 -6.95 -0.21 10.02
C CYS A 84 -8.35 -0.60 9.50
N ALA A 85 -9.34 0.24 9.69
CA ALA A 85 -10.71 -0.03 9.22
C ALA A 85 -10.81 -0.25 7.71
N PRO A 86 -10.17 0.57 6.82
CA PRO A 86 -10.21 0.33 5.38
C PRO A 86 -9.53 -0.98 4.95
N CYS A 87 -8.63 -1.55 5.77
CA CYS A 87 -8.01 -2.83 5.47
C CYS A 87 -9.00 -4.01 5.53
N VAL A 88 -10.08 -3.87 6.31
CA VAL A 88 -11.16 -4.87 6.37
C VAL A 88 -11.85 -4.98 5.00
N ASP A 89 -12.14 -3.83 4.40
CA ASP A 89 -12.88 -3.76 3.13
C ASP A 89 -12.04 -4.26 1.95
N GLU A 90 -10.71 -4.05 1.98
CA GLU A 90 -9.85 -4.51 0.89
C GLU A 90 -9.45 -5.99 1.00
N HIS A 91 -9.60 -6.61 2.17
CA HIS A 91 -9.11 -7.97 2.42
C HIS A 91 -9.66 -9.02 1.45
N PRO A 92 -10.97 -9.05 1.13
CA PRO A 92 -11.52 -9.93 0.09
C PRO A 92 -10.95 -9.63 -1.30
N MET A 93 -10.63 -8.37 -1.58
CA MET A 93 -10.06 -7.93 -2.86
C MET A 93 -8.65 -8.49 -3.08
N LEU A 94 -7.85 -8.60 -2.00
CA LEU A 94 -6.53 -9.24 -2.06
C LEU A 94 -6.61 -10.72 -2.43
N ALA A 95 -7.59 -11.44 -1.87
CA ALA A 95 -7.83 -12.84 -2.20
C ALA A 95 -8.25 -13.02 -3.66
N GLU A 96 -9.14 -12.17 -4.15
CA GLU A 96 -9.57 -12.16 -5.55
C GLU A 96 -8.40 -11.84 -6.48
N LEU A 97 -7.59 -10.82 -6.16
CA LEU A 97 -6.42 -10.43 -6.94
C LEU A 97 -5.39 -11.56 -7.02
N LYS A 98 -5.14 -12.27 -5.91
CA LYS A 98 -4.26 -13.44 -5.87
C LYS A 98 -4.71 -14.52 -6.85
N MET A 99 -6.00 -14.84 -6.85
CA MET A 99 -6.57 -15.88 -7.72
C MET A 99 -6.63 -15.43 -9.18
N SER A 100 -7.16 -14.25 -9.45
CA SER A 100 -7.39 -13.77 -10.82
C SER A 100 -6.10 -13.43 -11.55
N ALA A 101 -5.12 -12.85 -10.86
CA ALA A 101 -3.83 -12.50 -11.44
C ALA A 101 -2.81 -13.63 -11.35
N GLY A 102 -3.02 -14.67 -10.56
CA GLY A 102 -2.07 -15.77 -10.35
C GLY A 102 -0.72 -15.26 -9.83
N VAL A 103 -0.75 -14.44 -8.78
CA VAL A 103 0.44 -13.87 -8.14
C VAL A 103 0.47 -14.17 -6.65
N ASP A 104 1.66 -14.25 -6.08
CA ASP A 104 1.81 -14.37 -4.64
C ASP A 104 1.54 -13.01 -3.97
N VAL A 105 0.81 -13.04 -2.84
CA VAL A 105 0.51 -11.86 -2.03
C VAL A 105 1.18 -12.02 -0.67
N TYR A 106 2.04 -11.08 -0.32
CA TYR A 106 2.77 -11.01 0.94
C TYR A 106 2.14 -9.92 1.80
N GLY A 107 1.82 -10.24 3.06
CA GLY A 107 1.25 -9.29 4.01
C GLY A 107 2.31 -8.80 5.00
N VAL A 108 2.31 -7.51 5.30
CA VAL A 108 3.11 -6.92 6.38
C VAL A 108 2.17 -6.32 7.42
N ALA A 109 2.16 -6.89 8.63
CA ALA A 109 1.47 -6.31 9.77
C ALA A 109 2.28 -5.10 10.26
N TYR A 110 1.81 -3.89 9.94
CA TYR A 110 2.53 -2.64 10.11
C TYR A 110 2.13 -1.94 11.40
N LYS A 111 3.10 -1.73 12.31
CA LYS A 111 2.88 -1.08 13.61
C LYS A 111 1.70 -1.69 14.36
N ASP A 112 1.67 -3.01 14.44
CA ASP A 112 0.52 -3.75 14.96
C ASP A 112 0.95 -4.75 16.03
N ASP A 113 0.02 -5.07 16.94
CA ASP A 113 0.18 -6.14 17.92
C ASP A 113 -0.03 -7.51 17.28
N GLY A 114 0.89 -8.43 17.50
CA GLY A 114 0.84 -9.75 16.88
C GLY A 114 -0.42 -10.56 17.24
N ALA A 115 -0.97 -10.42 18.45
CA ALA A 115 -2.21 -11.10 18.82
C ALA A 115 -3.42 -10.46 18.14
N ALA A 116 -3.42 -9.12 17.98
CA ALA A 116 -4.46 -8.42 17.26
C ALA A 116 -4.45 -8.75 15.77
N SER A 117 -3.26 -8.79 15.16
CA SER A 117 -3.06 -9.21 13.77
C SER A 117 -3.57 -10.63 13.51
N ARG A 118 -3.27 -11.59 14.40
CA ARG A 118 -3.80 -12.96 14.28
C ARG A 118 -5.32 -13.01 14.37
N ARG A 119 -5.93 -12.26 15.31
CA ARG A 119 -7.40 -12.19 15.42
C ARG A 119 -8.03 -11.59 14.17
N PHE A 120 -7.41 -10.58 13.59
CA PHE A 120 -7.85 -9.98 12.32
C PHE A 120 -7.86 -11.02 11.21
N LEU A 121 -6.75 -11.72 10.97
CA LEU A 121 -6.64 -12.76 9.94
C LEU A 121 -7.57 -13.95 10.21
N GLY A 122 -7.76 -14.31 11.48
CA GLY A 122 -8.73 -15.36 11.86
C GLY A 122 -10.18 -14.97 11.58
N ARG A 123 -10.52 -13.69 11.69
CA ARG A 123 -11.87 -13.17 11.47
C ARG A 123 -12.20 -12.93 9.99
N TYR A 124 -11.25 -12.36 9.25
CA TYR A 124 -11.48 -11.90 7.87
C TYR A 124 -10.84 -12.81 6.81
N GLY A 125 -10.16 -13.87 7.24
CA GLY A 125 -9.43 -14.78 6.38
C GLY A 125 -7.97 -14.37 6.18
N ASN A 126 -7.16 -15.25 5.60
CA ASN A 126 -5.75 -14.97 5.29
C ASN A 126 -5.48 -15.13 3.79
N PRO A 127 -5.43 -14.06 3.00
CA PRO A 127 -5.13 -14.12 1.57
C PRO A 127 -3.62 -14.27 1.29
N PHE A 128 -2.77 -14.10 2.30
CA PHE A 128 -1.33 -13.98 2.13
C PHE A 128 -0.64 -15.33 1.98
N THR A 129 0.37 -15.38 1.12
CA THR A 129 1.30 -16.51 0.97
C THR A 129 2.27 -16.56 2.16
N ALA A 130 2.69 -15.38 2.65
CA ALA A 130 3.51 -15.21 3.84
C ALA A 130 3.09 -13.92 4.56
N VAL A 131 3.26 -13.89 5.88
CA VAL A 131 2.91 -12.74 6.72
C VAL A 131 4.10 -12.37 7.57
N GLY A 132 4.60 -11.16 7.38
CA GLY A 132 5.68 -10.60 8.17
C GLY A 132 5.21 -9.57 9.18
N ALA A 133 5.89 -9.47 10.31
CA ALA A 133 5.66 -8.45 11.32
C ALA A 133 6.63 -7.26 11.13
N ASP A 134 6.10 -6.05 11.28
CA ASP A 134 6.87 -4.79 11.37
C ASP A 134 6.35 -3.94 12.51
N ASP A 135 6.52 -4.44 13.74
CA ASP A 135 5.97 -3.84 14.96
C ASP A 135 6.43 -2.38 15.15
N SER A 136 7.69 -2.10 14.84
CA SER A 136 8.26 -0.74 14.90
C SER A 136 7.85 0.16 13.74
N GLY A 137 7.39 -0.42 12.62
CA GLY A 137 7.11 0.27 11.36
C GLY A 137 8.36 0.75 10.61
N ARG A 138 9.56 0.36 11.07
CA ARG A 138 10.81 0.84 10.48
C ARG A 138 10.97 0.38 9.04
N ARG A 139 10.65 -0.88 8.76
CA ARG A 139 10.73 -1.46 7.42
C ARG A 139 9.74 -0.81 6.46
N GLY A 140 8.51 -0.53 6.94
CA GLY A 140 7.52 0.21 6.18
C GLY A 140 7.99 1.63 5.84
N ILE A 141 8.66 2.34 6.76
CA ILE A 141 9.26 3.65 6.49
C ILE A 141 10.30 3.55 5.36
N ASP A 142 11.19 2.55 5.40
CA ASP A 142 12.20 2.33 4.37
C ASP A 142 11.54 2.03 3.00
N TRP A 143 10.37 1.36 2.98
CA TRP A 143 9.53 1.13 1.80
C TRP A 143 8.71 2.37 1.37
N GLY A 144 8.83 3.46 2.11
CA GLY A 144 8.08 4.69 1.85
C GLY A 144 6.58 4.56 2.16
N VAL A 145 6.22 3.69 3.10
CA VAL A 145 4.85 3.55 3.63
C VAL A 145 4.59 4.69 4.61
N TYR A 146 3.53 5.43 4.40
CA TYR A 146 3.09 6.50 5.29
C TYR A 146 1.68 6.27 5.88
N GLY A 147 1.00 5.22 5.44
CA GLY A 147 -0.30 4.82 5.96
C GLY A 147 -0.66 3.39 5.58
N THR A 148 -1.77 2.90 6.12
CA THR A 148 -2.35 1.60 5.74
C THR A 148 -3.79 1.81 5.28
N PRO A 149 -4.23 1.06 4.25
CA PRO A 149 -3.44 0.08 3.49
C PRO A 149 -2.61 0.73 2.38
N GLU A 150 -1.47 0.14 2.08
CA GLU A 150 -0.65 0.44 0.90
C GLU A 150 -0.18 -0.86 0.25
N THR A 151 -0.24 -0.91 -1.08
CA THR A 151 0.05 -2.12 -1.84
C THR A 151 1.07 -1.85 -2.92
N PHE A 152 2.09 -2.71 -2.98
CA PHE A 152 3.18 -2.63 -3.95
C PHE A 152 3.13 -3.80 -4.92
N VAL A 153 3.37 -3.54 -6.21
CA VAL A 153 3.66 -4.57 -7.22
C VAL A 153 5.16 -4.65 -7.38
N VAL A 154 5.71 -5.83 -7.18
CA VAL A 154 7.14 -6.12 -7.29
C VAL A 154 7.35 -7.09 -8.45
N ASN A 155 8.24 -6.78 -9.40
CA ASN A 155 8.53 -7.66 -10.51
C ASN A 155 9.44 -8.82 -10.10
N GLY A 156 9.67 -9.79 -11.01
CA GLY A 156 10.49 -10.98 -10.74
C GLY A 156 11.98 -10.69 -10.42
N ARG A 157 12.44 -9.45 -10.60
CA ARG A 157 13.79 -9.01 -10.21
C ARG A 157 13.84 -8.36 -8.83
N GLY A 158 12.69 -8.26 -8.13
CA GLY A 158 12.60 -7.58 -6.84
C GLY A 158 12.52 -6.06 -6.94
N GLU A 159 12.15 -5.50 -8.10
CA GLU A 159 11.98 -4.05 -8.30
C GLU A 159 10.52 -3.66 -8.08
N ILE A 160 10.27 -2.57 -7.36
CA ILE A 160 8.95 -1.99 -7.19
C ILE A 160 8.54 -1.32 -8.50
N VAL A 161 7.48 -1.81 -9.14
CA VAL A 161 7.01 -1.26 -10.43
C VAL A 161 5.72 -0.44 -10.29
N PHE A 162 4.99 -0.63 -9.20
CA PHE A 162 3.78 0.14 -8.93
C PHE A 162 3.51 0.22 -7.43
N LYS A 163 2.90 1.33 -6.98
CA LYS A 163 2.42 1.54 -5.61
C LYS A 163 0.98 2.04 -5.65
N HIS A 164 0.10 1.38 -4.92
CA HIS A 164 -1.27 1.82 -4.65
C HIS A 164 -1.36 2.30 -3.21
N VAL A 165 -1.93 3.47 -3.01
CA VAL A 165 -2.16 4.08 -1.69
C VAL A 165 -3.65 4.09 -1.39
N GLY A 166 -4.03 3.63 -0.22
CA GLY A 166 -5.41 3.50 0.23
C GLY A 166 -6.04 2.15 -0.15
N PRO A 167 -7.30 1.93 0.22
CA PRO A 167 -7.99 0.66 0.01
C PRO A 167 -8.19 0.37 -1.46
N MET A 168 -7.97 -0.88 -1.85
CA MET A 168 -8.30 -1.35 -3.19
C MET A 168 -9.81 -1.45 -3.37
N THR A 169 -10.26 -1.07 -4.56
CA THR A 169 -11.61 -1.24 -5.04
C THR A 169 -11.60 -2.08 -6.31
N ALA A 170 -12.74 -2.65 -6.71
CA ALA A 170 -12.86 -3.38 -7.97
C ALA A 170 -12.40 -2.53 -9.17
N GLU A 171 -12.66 -1.22 -9.14
CA GLU A 171 -12.21 -0.28 -10.16
C GLU A 171 -10.69 -0.12 -10.14
N SER A 172 -10.08 0.12 -8.98
CA SER A 172 -8.62 0.28 -8.85
C SER A 172 -7.88 -1.00 -9.23
N ILE A 173 -8.43 -2.17 -8.91
CA ILE A 173 -7.89 -3.46 -9.35
C ILE A 173 -7.90 -3.54 -10.87
N LYS A 174 -9.05 -3.30 -11.50
CA LYS A 174 -9.20 -3.42 -12.95
C LYS A 174 -8.37 -2.39 -13.72
N LEU A 175 -8.37 -1.13 -13.28
CA LEU A 175 -7.77 -0.02 -14.03
C LEU A 175 -6.30 0.24 -13.70
N LYS A 176 -5.82 -0.19 -12.51
CA LYS A 176 -4.46 0.11 -12.04
C LYS A 176 -3.65 -1.15 -11.73
N MET A 177 -4.16 -2.05 -10.85
CA MET A 177 -3.38 -3.19 -10.38
C MET A 177 -3.15 -4.24 -11.46
N LEU A 178 -4.19 -4.70 -12.16
CA LEU A 178 -4.05 -5.72 -13.21
C LEU A 178 -3.15 -5.26 -14.37
N PRO A 179 -3.26 -4.04 -14.90
CA PRO A 179 -2.32 -3.53 -15.90
C PRO A 179 -0.87 -3.48 -15.39
N ALA A 180 -0.64 -3.04 -14.14
CA ALA A 180 0.69 -3.00 -13.54
C ALA A 180 1.29 -4.40 -13.38
N ILE A 181 0.50 -5.39 -12.93
CA ILE A 181 0.91 -6.79 -12.82
C ILE A 181 1.24 -7.36 -14.21
N ALA A 182 0.41 -7.11 -15.21
CA ALA A 182 0.66 -7.58 -16.59
C ALA A 182 1.96 -6.99 -17.15
N ALA A 183 2.20 -5.69 -16.97
CA ALA A 183 3.44 -5.04 -17.38
C ALA A 183 4.67 -5.62 -16.64
N ALA A 184 4.54 -5.89 -15.34
CA ALA A 184 5.58 -6.52 -14.52
C ALA A 184 5.94 -7.92 -15.02
N LYS A 185 4.94 -8.74 -15.39
CA LYS A 185 5.15 -10.09 -15.96
C LYS A 185 5.91 -10.03 -17.26
N ASN A 186 5.53 -9.13 -18.17
CA ASN A 186 6.19 -8.96 -19.47
C ASN A 186 7.65 -8.51 -19.30
N SER A 187 7.93 -7.59 -18.38
CA SER A 187 9.30 -7.10 -18.11
C SER A 187 10.20 -8.16 -17.48
N SER A 188 9.63 -9.13 -16.78
CA SER A 188 10.36 -10.26 -16.22
C SER A 188 10.71 -11.31 -17.27
N ALA A 189 9.87 -11.48 -18.31
CA ALA A 189 10.06 -12.46 -19.36
C ALA A 189 11.07 -12.04 -20.45
N GLN A 190 11.30 -10.74 -20.66
CA GLN A 190 12.16 -10.22 -21.75
C GLN A 190 13.67 -10.28 -21.49
N LYS A 191 14.14 -10.73 -20.34
CA LYS A 191 15.57 -10.77 -19.95
C LYS A 191 16.02 -12.11 -19.36
N SER A 192 15.30 -13.20 -19.67
CA SER A 192 15.74 -14.59 -19.36
C SER A 192 16.54 -15.19 -20.50
#